data_0037f5c2bae601bc1f9e2b5355e4f186
#
_entry.id   0037f5c2bae601bc1f9e2b5355e4f186
#
_cell.length_a   1.000
_cell.length_b   1.000
_cell.length_c   1.000
_cell.angle_alpha   90.00
_cell.angle_beta   90.00
_cell.angle_gamma   90.00
#
_symmetry.space_group_name_H-M   'P 1'
#
loop_
_entity.id
_entity.type
_entity.pdbx_description
1 polymer ?
#
loop_
_entity_poly.entity_id
_entity_poly.type
_entity_poly.pdbx_seq_one_letter_code
_entity_poly.pdbx_strand_id
1 'polypeptide(L)'
;LFWEVDFAVRGRALWMLAAWLLALTAWATGQAVRVKMKNGDVLSGTLVALDGSRVALRTDYAPSLELPLERVAEVTGNAAVQLQLDDDTTLRTTLTGWADGVFHLASGDHTFTLAPTRVRGIELDPAAAEPATDLRAVAVRVDGLDEVRPKRWGGAVNFGYTLARGNASSDDLYLRTSARYARQRDTFSASAHTLYGVLNEAASRNEVYGSFRYDYKLPKRYFVFGSVSGEYDEVEGIDLRHTWNAGVGYSLVARPALSLDVGTGVGFLQEVYPSLSNRSDGSTLLEGHLNWKLNDRVAFTQNLLVIPYLTGDSRYRTILDATLNLTVNRMFKFNIGMLNRYDSRPLPDVEHNDFTMFTGVGWIF
;
A
#
# COMPACT_ATOMS: atom_id res chain seq x y z
N LEU A 1 20.11 0.73 39.43
CA LEU A 1 18.63 0.92 39.31
C LEU A 1 18.20 1.55 37.99
N PHE A 2 19.12 2.08 37.18
CA PHE A 2 18.80 2.71 35.87
C PHE A 2 18.98 1.76 34.66
N TRP A 3 19.48 0.55 34.82
CA TRP A 3 19.73 -0.42 33.74
C TRP A 3 18.54 -1.35 33.45
N GLU A 4 17.70 -1.61 34.43
CA GLU A 4 16.57 -2.56 34.26
C GLU A 4 15.36 -1.99 33.49
N VAL A 5 15.20 -0.66 33.45
CA VAL A 5 14.06 -0.02 32.79
C VAL A 5 14.21 0.00 31.26
N ASP A 6 15.45 0.08 30.75
CA ASP A 6 15.72 0.19 29.32
C ASP A 6 15.56 -1.14 28.57
N PHE A 7 15.76 -2.27 29.25
CA PHE A 7 15.56 -3.61 28.66
C PHE A 7 14.09 -4.01 28.55
N ALA A 8 13.25 -3.55 29.46
CA ALA A 8 11.80 -3.86 29.45
C ALA A 8 11.05 -3.11 28.35
N VAL A 9 11.48 -1.90 27.99
CA VAL A 9 10.89 -1.10 26.91
C VAL A 9 11.33 -1.64 25.54
N ARG A 10 12.58 -2.04 25.38
CA ARG A 10 13.11 -2.63 24.15
C ARG A 10 12.48 -3.99 23.84
N GLY A 11 12.27 -4.82 24.87
CA GLY A 11 11.60 -6.11 24.71
C GLY A 11 10.13 -5.97 24.28
N ARG A 12 9.41 -5.03 24.87
CA ARG A 12 7.97 -4.83 24.56
C ARG A 12 7.71 -4.31 23.15
N ALA A 13 8.57 -3.44 22.62
CA ALA A 13 8.44 -2.94 21.24
C ALA A 13 8.69 -4.05 20.21
N LEU A 14 9.66 -4.93 20.44
CA LEU A 14 9.94 -6.09 19.57
C LEU A 14 8.81 -7.14 19.61
N TRP A 15 8.23 -7.38 20.79
CA TRP A 15 7.11 -8.31 20.93
C TRP A 15 5.81 -7.78 20.34
N MET A 16 5.56 -6.48 20.38
CA MET A 16 4.41 -5.87 19.71
C MET A 16 4.54 -5.94 18.19
N LEU A 17 5.72 -5.75 17.63
CA LEU A 17 5.99 -5.94 16.20
C LEU A 17 5.83 -7.40 15.78
N ALA A 18 6.34 -8.35 16.57
CA ALA A 18 6.20 -9.78 16.30
C ALA A 18 4.75 -10.27 16.47
N ALA A 19 4.01 -9.78 17.46
CA ALA A 19 2.60 -10.10 17.66
C ALA A 19 1.72 -9.51 16.54
N TRP A 20 2.08 -8.34 16.02
CA TRP A 20 1.39 -7.72 14.89
C TRP A 20 1.63 -8.49 13.58
N LEU A 21 2.83 -8.98 13.35
CA LEU A 21 3.17 -9.83 12.20
C LEU A 21 2.47 -11.19 12.26
N LEU A 22 2.29 -11.77 13.44
CA LEU A 22 1.62 -13.07 13.63
C LEU A 22 0.07 -12.95 13.50
N ALA A 23 -0.53 -11.83 13.89
CA ALA A 23 -1.97 -11.61 13.73
C ALA A 23 -2.42 -11.47 12.27
N LEU A 24 -1.50 -11.15 11.34
CA LEU A 24 -1.78 -11.00 9.91
C LEU A 24 -1.83 -12.34 9.14
N THR A 25 -1.42 -13.46 9.74
CA THR A 25 -1.36 -14.76 9.05
C THR A 25 -2.67 -15.58 9.11
N ALA A 26 -3.67 -15.15 9.88
CA ALA A 26 -4.84 -15.98 10.22
C ALA A 26 -6.05 -15.83 9.27
N TRP A 27 -6.00 -14.98 8.21
CA TRP A 27 -7.18 -14.71 7.37
C TRP A 27 -6.97 -15.04 5.88
N ALA A 28 -6.31 -16.14 5.60
CA ALA A 28 -6.20 -16.66 4.23
C ALA A 28 -7.01 -17.94 4.07
N THR A 29 -8.33 -17.86 4.22
CA THR A 29 -9.20 -18.99 3.92
C THR A 29 -10.38 -18.55 3.05
N GLY A 30 -10.41 -19.11 1.84
CA GLY A 30 -11.66 -19.33 1.16
C GLY A 30 -11.97 -18.36 0.04
N GLN A 31 -11.99 -18.88 -1.14
CA GLN A 31 -12.58 -18.36 -2.37
C GLN A 31 -14.11 -18.30 -2.22
N ALA A 32 -14.58 -17.51 -1.23
CA ALA A 32 -16.01 -17.37 -0.98
C ALA A 32 -16.64 -16.60 -2.13
N VAL A 33 -17.64 -17.21 -2.74
CA VAL A 33 -18.44 -16.62 -3.82
C VAL A 33 -19.91 -16.58 -3.43
N ARG A 34 -20.62 -15.64 -4.01
CA ARG A 34 -22.07 -15.53 -3.91
C ARG A 34 -22.67 -15.72 -5.30
N VAL A 35 -23.62 -16.63 -5.40
CA VAL A 35 -24.35 -16.93 -6.63
C VAL A 35 -25.79 -16.47 -6.48
N LYS A 36 -26.23 -15.58 -7.35
CA LYS A 36 -27.63 -15.14 -7.45
C LYS A 36 -28.29 -15.90 -8.59
N MET A 37 -29.38 -16.59 -8.31
CA MET A 37 -30.13 -17.32 -9.27
C MET A 37 -31.18 -16.43 -9.97
N LYS A 38 -31.61 -16.79 -11.17
CA LYS A 38 -32.65 -16.04 -11.91
C LYS A 38 -34.02 -16.02 -11.22
N ASN A 39 -34.30 -17.00 -10.34
CA ASN A 39 -35.50 -17.01 -9.51
C ASN A 39 -35.41 -16.13 -8.25
N GLY A 40 -34.28 -15.45 -8.05
CA GLY A 40 -34.02 -14.56 -6.91
C GLY A 40 -33.32 -15.20 -5.73
N ASP A 41 -33.12 -16.52 -5.70
CA ASP A 41 -32.37 -17.18 -4.63
C ASP A 41 -30.92 -16.73 -4.62
N VAL A 42 -30.31 -16.66 -3.42
CA VAL A 42 -28.90 -16.33 -3.22
C VAL A 42 -28.23 -17.44 -2.44
N LEU A 43 -27.19 -18.00 -3.04
CA LEU A 43 -26.37 -19.06 -2.47
C LEU A 43 -24.97 -18.52 -2.19
N SER A 44 -24.43 -18.83 -1.02
CA SER A 44 -23.05 -18.49 -0.65
C SER A 44 -22.26 -19.76 -0.38
N GLY A 45 -21.01 -19.79 -0.82
CA GLY A 45 -20.16 -20.95 -0.63
C GLY A 45 -18.77 -20.73 -1.20
N THR A 46 -17.95 -21.78 -1.15
CA THR A 46 -16.63 -21.78 -1.79
C THR A 46 -16.79 -22.32 -3.21
N LEU A 47 -16.26 -21.61 -4.19
CA LEU A 47 -16.26 -22.08 -5.59
C LEU A 47 -15.40 -23.34 -5.69
N VAL A 48 -15.96 -24.41 -6.28
CA VAL A 48 -15.27 -25.69 -6.51
C VAL A 48 -14.90 -25.85 -7.97
N ALA A 49 -15.83 -25.51 -8.86
CA ALA A 49 -15.61 -25.51 -10.30
C ALA A 49 -16.53 -24.49 -10.97
N LEU A 50 -16.10 -23.99 -12.11
CA LEU A 50 -16.89 -23.14 -12.99
C LEU A 50 -16.47 -23.44 -14.40
N ASP A 51 -17.43 -23.69 -15.27
CA ASP A 51 -17.21 -23.87 -16.71
C ASP A 51 -18.30 -23.14 -17.50
N GLY A 52 -18.29 -23.25 -18.83
CA GLY A 52 -19.27 -22.59 -19.69
C GLY A 52 -20.70 -23.09 -19.51
N SER A 53 -20.96 -24.15 -18.71
CA SER A 53 -22.27 -24.81 -18.54
C SER A 53 -22.75 -24.82 -17.10
N ARG A 54 -21.87 -24.82 -16.10
CA ARG A 54 -22.23 -25.02 -14.69
C ARG A 54 -21.29 -24.27 -13.72
N VAL A 55 -21.82 -24.03 -12.52
CA VAL A 55 -21.11 -23.57 -11.34
C VAL A 55 -21.23 -24.63 -10.25
N ALA A 56 -20.14 -25.08 -9.68
CA ALA A 56 -20.12 -25.97 -8.53
C ALA A 56 -19.63 -25.22 -7.27
N LEU A 57 -20.43 -25.27 -6.22
CA LEU A 57 -20.17 -24.65 -4.93
C LEU A 57 -20.04 -25.69 -3.83
N ARG A 58 -19.13 -25.47 -2.91
CA ARG A 58 -19.14 -26.13 -1.59
C ARG A 58 -19.82 -25.19 -0.61
N THR A 59 -20.85 -25.68 0.07
CA THR A 59 -21.58 -24.94 1.10
C THR A 59 -21.45 -25.70 2.43
N ASP A 60 -21.90 -25.08 3.53
CA ASP A 60 -21.92 -25.72 4.85
C ASP A 60 -22.86 -26.95 4.89
N TYR A 61 -23.81 -27.04 3.94
CA TYR A 61 -24.83 -28.07 3.88
C TYR A 61 -24.57 -29.13 2.82
N ALA A 62 -23.73 -28.84 1.81
CA ALA A 62 -23.44 -29.74 0.71
C ALA A 62 -21.96 -29.64 0.29
N PRO A 63 -21.23 -30.78 0.19
CA PRO A 63 -19.82 -30.78 -0.21
C PRO A 63 -19.61 -30.35 -1.68
N SER A 64 -20.62 -30.51 -2.52
CA SER A 64 -20.69 -30.03 -3.90
C SER A 64 -22.12 -29.80 -4.30
N LEU A 65 -22.47 -28.57 -4.68
CA LEU A 65 -23.75 -28.17 -5.22
C LEU A 65 -23.53 -27.69 -6.65
N GLU A 66 -24.04 -28.45 -7.65
CA GLU A 66 -23.91 -28.09 -9.05
C GLU A 66 -25.13 -27.27 -9.50
N LEU A 67 -24.89 -26.11 -10.10
CA LEU A 67 -25.88 -25.17 -10.56
C LEU A 67 -25.67 -24.95 -12.06
N PRO A 68 -26.70 -25.23 -12.93
CA PRO A 68 -26.61 -24.89 -14.33
C PRO A 68 -26.44 -23.40 -14.54
N LEU A 69 -25.43 -22.99 -15.31
CA LEU A 69 -25.06 -21.57 -15.51
C LEU A 69 -26.21 -20.79 -16.16
N GLU A 70 -27.05 -21.46 -16.97
CA GLU A 70 -28.25 -20.88 -17.57
C GLU A 70 -29.30 -20.39 -16.55
N ARG A 71 -29.28 -20.93 -15.33
CA ARG A 71 -30.18 -20.54 -14.22
C ARG A 71 -29.54 -19.50 -13.29
N VAL A 72 -28.29 -19.21 -13.48
CA VAL A 72 -27.55 -18.22 -12.68
C VAL A 72 -27.75 -16.85 -13.31
N ALA A 73 -28.08 -15.86 -12.49
CA ALA A 73 -28.14 -14.45 -12.88
C ALA A 73 -26.81 -13.79 -12.75
N GLU A 74 -26.10 -14.07 -11.63
CA GLU A 74 -24.84 -13.40 -11.30
C GLU A 74 -24.01 -14.29 -10.35
N VAL A 75 -22.70 -14.29 -10.54
CA VAL A 75 -21.72 -14.81 -9.58
C VAL A 75 -20.83 -13.66 -9.16
N THR A 76 -20.65 -13.45 -7.87
CA THR A 76 -19.77 -12.43 -7.32
C THR A 76 -18.81 -13.06 -6.31
N GLY A 77 -17.55 -12.68 -6.37
CA GLY A 77 -16.50 -13.17 -5.47
C GLY A 77 -15.14 -13.18 -6.16
N ASN A 78 -14.10 -13.36 -5.39
CA ASN A 78 -12.74 -13.40 -5.91
C ASN A 78 -12.22 -14.83 -5.82
N ALA A 79 -12.04 -15.48 -6.99
CA ALA A 79 -11.45 -16.82 -7.07
C ALA A 79 -10.24 -16.80 -7.99
N ALA A 80 -9.10 -17.27 -7.49
CA ALA A 80 -7.92 -17.47 -8.31
C ALA A 80 -8.17 -18.66 -9.25
N VAL A 81 -8.06 -18.44 -10.57
CA VAL A 81 -8.38 -19.42 -11.59
C VAL A 81 -7.31 -19.49 -12.66
N GLN A 82 -7.19 -20.68 -13.21
CA GLN A 82 -6.45 -20.95 -14.44
C GLN A 82 -7.48 -21.23 -15.54
N LEU A 83 -7.55 -20.33 -16.51
CA LEU A 83 -8.43 -20.43 -17.66
C LEU A 83 -7.70 -21.12 -18.80
N GLN A 84 -8.33 -22.12 -19.41
CA GLN A 84 -7.88 -22.67 -20.67
C GLN A 84 -8.77 -22.11 -21.79
N LEU A 85 -8.17 -21.39 -22.72
CA LEU A 85 -8.86 -20.73 -23.83
C LEU A 85 -9.01 -21.67 -25.03
N ASP A 86 -9.86 -21.26 -25.98
CA ASP A 86 -10.15 -21.98 -27.21
C ASP A 86 -8.93 -22.12 -28.15
N ASP A 87 -7.94 -21.25 -28.02
CA ASP A 87 -6.66 -21.25 -28.75
C ASP A 87 -5.52 -22.00 -28.03
N ASP A 88 -5.85 -22.85 -27.03
CA ASP A 88 -4.94 -23.59 -26.15
C ASP A 88 -4.05 -22.70 -25.25
N THR A 89 -4.33 -21.40 -25.18
CA THR A 89 -3.65 -20.50 -24.26
C THR A 89 -4.17 -20.70 -22.84
N THR A 90 -3.24 -20.76 -21.87
CA THR A 90 -3.58 -20.83 -20.45
C THR A 90 -3.38 -19.47 -19.80
N LEU A 91 -4.43 -18.96 -19.16
CA LEU A 91 -4.44 -17.66 -18.47
C LEU A 91 -4.67 -17.84 -16.98
N ARG A 92 -3.71 -17.41 -16.16
CA ARG A 92 -3.88 -17.36 -14.71
C ARG A 92 -4.36 -15.97 -14.31
N THR A 93 -5.51 -15.91 -13.65
CA THR A 93 -6.19 -14.65 -13.32
C THR A 93 -7.09 -14.84 -12.10
N THR A 94 -7.68 -13.74 -11.63
CA THR A 94 -8.72 -13.78 -10.59
C THR A 94 -10.08 -13.61 -11.25
N LEU A 95 -10.96 -14.59 -11.10
CA LEU A 95 -12.37 -14.46 -11.44
C LEU A 95 -13.02 -13.55 -10.38
N THR A 96 -13.53 -12.41 -10.79
CA THR A 96 -14.25 -11.47 -9.92
C THR A 96 -15.76 -11.65 -10.01
N GLY A 97 -16.23 -12.34 -11.04
CA GLY A 97 -17.64 -12.65 -11.18
C GLY A 97 -18.02 -13.15 -12.55
N TRP A 98 -19.32 -13.43 -12.69
CA TRP A 98 -20.00 -13.69 -13.94
C TRP A 98 -21.34 -12.95 -13.92
N ALA A 99 -21.59 -12.14 -14.92
CA ALA A 99 -22.85 -11.41 -15.10
C ALA A 99 -23.03 -11.05 -16.58
N ASP A 100 -24.25 -10.85 -17.00
CA ASP A 100 -24.62 -10.45 -18.39
C ASP A 100 -24.05 -11.38 -19.47
N GLY A 101 -23.83 -12.67 -19.11
CA GLY A 101 -23.33 -13.68 -20.05
C GLY A 101 -21.82 -13.64 -20.30
N VAL A 102 -21.05 -12.93 -19.48
CA VAL A 102 -19.58 -12.83 -19.58
C VAL A 102 -18.91 -13.08 -18.23
N PHE A 103 -17.69 -13.61 -18.25
CA PHE A 103 -16.83 -13.70 -17.08
C PHE A 103 -16.15 -12.35 -16.84
N HIS A 104 -16.18 -11.89 -15.60
CA HIS A 104 -15.41 -10.74 -15.12
C HIS A 104 -14.15 -11.23 -14.46
N LEU A 105 -13.02 -10.76 -14.94
CA LEU A 105 -11.70 -11.24 -14.57
C LEU A 105 -10.83 -10.06 -14.14
N ALA A 106 -9.91 -10.31 -13.21
CA ALA A 106 -8.94 -9.33 -12.78
C ALA A 106 -7.54 -9.93 -12.75
N SER A 107 -6.57 -9.16 -13.22
CA SER A 107 -5.18 -9.52 -13.12
C SER A 107 -4.37 -8.29 -12.72
N GLY A 108 -3.87 -8.29 -11.49
CA GLY A 108 -3.31 -7.10 -10.87
C GLY A 108 -4.37 -5.99 -10.77
N ASP A 109 -4.07 -4.82 -11.30
CA ASP A 109 -4.98 -3.66 -11.30
C ASP A 109 -5.93 -3.62 -12.52
N HIS A 110 -5.96 -4.68 -13.35
CA HIS A 110 -6.76 -4.73 -14.57
C HIS A 110 -7.97 -5.63 -14.41
N THR A 111 -9.13 -5.13 -14.83
CA THR A 111 -10.35 -5.92 -14.99
C THR A 111 -10.67 -6.03 -16.48
N PHE A 112 -11.06 -7.20 -16.91
CA PHE A 112 -11.50 -7.48 -18.28
C PHE A 112 -12.62 -8.49 -18.27
N THR A 113 -13.37 -8.57 -19.36
CA THR A 113 -14.47 -9.53 -19.54
C THR A 113 -14.11 -10.55 -20.61
N LEU A 114 -14.59 -11.77 -20.45
CA LEU A 114 -14.37 -12.87 -21.40
C LEU A 114 -15.68 -13.60 -21.66
N ALA A 115 -15.97 -13.81 -22.95
CA ALA A 115 -17.15 -14.57 -23.34
C ALA A 115 -16.95 -16.07 -23.02
N PRO A 116 -17.99 -16.78 -22.54
CA PRO A 116 -17.89 -18.21 -22.21
C PRO A 116 -17.46 -19.07 -23.40
N THR A 117 -17.80 -18.68 -24.62
CA THR A 117 -17.41 -19.37 -25.85
C THR A 117 -15.91 -19.44 -26.10
N ARG A 118 -15.14 -18.54 -25.46
CA ARG A 118 -13.68 -18.50 -25.55
C ARG A 118 -13.00 -19.34 -24.46
N VAL A 119 -13.76 -19.93 -23.54
CA VAL A 119 -13.24 -20.65 -22.37
C VAL A 119 -13.55 -22.14 -22.54
N ARG A 120 -12.50 -22.96 -22.66
CA ARG A 120 -12.62 -24.44 -22.66
C ARG A 120 -12.74 -25.03 -21.28
N GLY A 121 -12.05 -24.44 -20.31
CA GLY A 121 -12.05 -24.89 -18.92
C GLY A 121 -11.59 -23.82 -17.95
N ILE A 122 -12.10 -23.92 -16.74
CA ILE A 122 -11.70 -23.07 -15.60
C ILE A 122 -11.32 -24.00 -14.47
N GLU A 123 -10.04 -23.98 -14.09
CA GLU A 123 -9.54 -24.70 -12.92
C GLU A 123 -9.26 -23.71 -11.80
N LEU A 124 -9.63 -24.09 -10.58
CA LEU A 124 -9.27 -23.30 -9.39
C LEU A 124 -7.78 -23.51 -9.10
N ASP A 125 -7.03 -22.44 -9.05
CA ASP A 125 -5.61 -22.49 -8.76
C ASP A 125 -5.32 -21.86 -7.39
N PRO A 126 -5.14 -22.64 -6.34
CA PRO A 126 -4.79 -22.15 -5.02
C PRO A 126 -3.40 -21.47 -4.99
N ALA A 127 -2.55 -21.74 -5.98
CA ALA A 127 -1.24 -21.11 -6.11
C ALA A 127 -1.27 -19.81 -6.94
N ALA A 128 -2.37 -19.52 -7.65
CA ALA A 128 -2.53 -18.32 -8.47
C ALA A 128 -2.79 -17.03 -7.65
N ALA A 129 -2.61 -17.06 -6.34
CA ALA A 129 -2.47 -15.85 -5.53
C ALA A 129 -1.15 -15.10 -5.82
N GLU A 130 -0.29 -15.66 -6.67
CA GLU A 130 0.89 -14.95 -7.19
C GLU A 130 0.53 -14.13 -8.44
N PRO A 131 1.04 -12.88 -8.56
CA PRO A 131 0.75 -12.04 -9.71
C PRO A 131 1.24 -12.72 -11.00
N ALA A 132 0.29 -12.87 -11.91
CA ALA A 132 0.48 -13.60 -13.16
C ALA A 132 1.63 -13.05 -14.02
N THR A 133 2.39 -13.98 -14.49
CA THR A 133 3.35 -13.85 -15.57
C THR A 133 2.68 -13.26 -16.82
N ASP A 134 3.24 -12.15 -17.30
CA ASP A 134 3.13 -11.58 -18.64
C ASP A 134 1.78 -11.66 -19.39
N LEU A 135 0.79 -10.93 -18.91
CA LEU A 135 -0.48 -10.70 -19.64
C LEU A 135 -0.30 -10.04 -21.01
N ARG A 136 0.88 -9.51 -21.33
CA ARG A 136 1.14 -8.89 -22.64
C ARG A 136 1.09 -9.89 -23.79
N ALA A 137 1.51 -11.13 -23.56
CA ALA A 137 1.48 -12.16 -24.60
C ALA A 137 0.05 -12.59 -24.92
N VAL A 138 -0.88 -12.49 -23.94
CA VAL A 138 -2.28 -12.89 -24.10
C VAL A 138 -3.14 -11.71 -24.60
N ALA A 139 -2.90 -10.50 -24.10
CA ALA A 139 -3.66 -9.31 -24.48
C ALA A 139 -3.46 -8.91 -25.96
N VAL A 140 -2.28 -9.21 -26.56
CA VAL A 140 -1.98 -8.92 -27.97
C VAL A 140 -2.78 -9.81 -28.95
N ARG A 141 -3.32 -10.96 -28.50
CA ARG A 141 -4.06 -11.89 -29.35
C ARG A 141 -5.59 -11.80 -29.29
N VAL A 142 -6.12 -10.98 -28.39
CA VAL A 142 -7.57 -10.77 -28.28
C VAL A 142 -7.94 -9.53 -29.11
N ASP A 143 -8.17 -9.71 -30.39
CA ASP A 143 -8.68 -8.68 -31.27
C ASP A 143 -10.04 -8.17 -30.74
N GLY A 144 -10.09 -6.90 -30.29
CA GLY A 144 -11.31 -6.22 -29.90
C GLY A 144 -11.41 -5.76 -28.44
N LEU A 145 -10.38 -5.94 -27.63
CA LEU A 145 -10.30 -5.24 -26.35
C LEU A 145 -9.61 -3.89 -26.58
N ASP A 146 -10.32 -2.80 -26.37
CA ASP A 146 -9.67 -1.50 -26.16
C ASP A 146 -8.57 -1.72 -25.14
N GLU A 147 -7.32 -1.46 -25.53
CA GLU A 147 -6.16 -1.51 -24.62
C GLU A 147 -6.49 -0.62 -23.42
N VAL A 148 -6.95 -1.19 -22.32
CA VAL A 148 -6.98 -0.51 -21.04
C VAL A 148 -5.52 -0.38 -20.63
N ARG A 149 -4.88 0.66 -21.12
CA ARG A 149 -3.51 1.00 -20.75
C ARG A 149 -3.49 1.17 -19.24
N PRO A 150 -2.60 0.47 -18.53
CA PRO A 150 -2.47 0.67 -17.08
C PRO A 150 -2.30 2.17 -16.85
N LYS A 151 -3.05 2.73 -15.89
CA LYS A 151 -2.91 4.13 -15.49
C LYS A 151 -1.46 4.30 -15.03
N ARG A 152 -0.62 4.85 -15.91
CA ARG A 152 0.82 5.02 -15.63
C ARG A 152 1.07 6.11 -14.61
N TRP A 153 0.16 7.08 -14.57
CA TRP A 153 0.19 8.23 -13.68
C TRP A 153 -0.94 8.11 -12.67
N GLY A 154 -0.65 8.47 -11.46
CA GLY A 154 -1.63 8.66 -10.40
C GLY A 154 -1.08 9.62 -9.38
N GLY A 155 -1.98 10.32 -8.71
CA GLY A 155 -1.56 11.25 -7.69
C GLY A 155 -2.74 11.72 -6.85
N ALA A 156 -2.42 12.52 -5.83
CA ALA A 156 -3.41 13.14 -4.99
C ALA A 156 -2.89 14.46 -4.44
N VAL A 157 -3.79 15.40 -4.30
CA VAL A 157 -3.59 16.63 -3.53
C VAL A 157 -4.56 16.57 -2.37
N ASN A 158 -4.04 16.60 -1.15
CA ASN A 158 -4.83 16.56 0.07
C ASN A 158 -4.68 17.89 0.79
N PHE A 159 -5.79 18.45 1.20
CA PHE A 159 -5.88 19.67 1.98
C PHE A 159 -6.68 19.38 3.23
N GLY A 160 -6.20 19.83 4.38
CA GLY A 160 -6.84 19.51 5.63
C GLY A 160 -6.33 20.30 6.83
N TYR A 161 -6.75 19.82 7.97
CA TYR A 161 -6.44 20.35 9.28
C TYR A 161 -5.60 19.33 10.05
N THR A 162 -4.65 19.81 10.84
CA THR A 162 -3.81 18.98 11.70
C THR A 162 -3.98 19.34 13.16
N LEU A 163 -3.76 18.35 14.02
CA LEU A 163 -3.54 18.47 15.43
C LEU A 163 -2.13 17.97 15.71
N ALA A 164 -1.24 18.83 16.16
CA ALA A 164 0.14 18.48 16.47
C ALA A 164 0.37 18.50 17.98
N ARG A 165 1.19 17.56 18.46
CA ARG A 165 1.69 17.49 19.84
C ARG A 165 3.15 17.02 19.80
N GLY A 166 3.99 17.58 20.65
CA GLY A 166 5.44 17.31 20.68
C GLY A 166 6.21 18.61 20.74
N ASN A 167 7.18 18.79 19.83
CA ASN A 167 8.00 20.02 19.74
C ASN A 167 7.16 21.29 19.54
N ALA A 168 6.04 21.18 18.84
CA ALA A 168 5.04 22.23 18.74
C ALA A 168 3.66 21.67 19.04
N SER A 169 2.89 22.38 19.87
CA SER A 169 1.47 22.08 20.09
C SER A 169 0.64 23.10 19.35
N SER A 170 0.04 22.70 18.25
CA SER A 170 -0.70 23.60 17.38
C SER A 170 -1.83 22.89 16.64
N ASP A 171 -2.71 23.71 16.12
CA ASP A 171 -3.82 23.33 15.27
C ASP A 171 -3.66 24.09 13.95
N ASP A 172 -3.25 23.37 12.89
CA ASP A 172 -2.70 24.04 11.71
C ASP A 172 -3.33 23.58 10.40
N LEU A 173 -3.06 24.33 9.34
CA LEU A 173 -3.36 23.95 7.98
C LEU A 173 -2.29 22.98 7.43
N TYR A 174 -2.75 22.01 6.69
CA TYR A 174 -1.97 20.95 6.11
C TYR A 174 -2.24 20.80 4.62
N LEU A 175 -1.20 20.80 3.81
CA LEU A 175 -1.25 20.49 2.40
C LEU A 175 -0.27 19.35 2.10
N ARG A 176 -0.76 18.27 1.48
CA ARG A 176 0.08 17.16 1.03
C ARG A 176 -0.21 16.82 -0.43
N THR A 177 0.82 16.70 -1.21
CA THR A 177 0.75 16.28 -2.61
C THR A 177 1.54 15.00 -2.81
N SER A 178 1.08 14.18 -3.72
CA SER A 178 1.80 12.98 -4.14
C SER A 178 1.56 12.70 -5.62
N ALA A 179 2.59 12.19 -6.29
CA ALA A 179 2.51 11.73 -7.66
C ALA A 179 3.29 10.44 -7.80
N ARG A 180 2.76 9.52 -8.60
CA ARG A 180 3.40 8.25 -8.91
C ARG A 180 3.29 7.97 -10.40
N TYR A 181 4.42 7.55 -10.98
CA TYR A 181 4.48 7.04 -12.34
C TYR A 181 5.04 5.63 -12.31
N ALA A 182 4.28 4.66 -12.82
CA ALA A 182 4.68 3.26 -12.85
C ALA A 182 4.75 2.76 -14.30
N ARG A 183 5.85 2.09 -14.65
CA ARG A 183 6.06 1.47 -15.95
C ARG A 183 6.74 0.12 -15.74
N GLN A 184 6.15 -0.96 -16.22
CA GLN A 184 6.71 -2.33 -16.14
C GLN A 184 7.49 -2.63 -14.85
N ARG A 185 8.79 -2.29 -14.84
CA ARG A 185 9.71 -2.51 -13.72
C ARG A 185 10.06 -1.26 -12.96
N ASP A 186 9.80 -0.08 -13.54
CA ASP A 186 10.17 1.21 -12.99
C ASP A 186 8.98 1.84 -12.26
N THR A 187 9.23 2.37 -11.08
CA THR A 187 8.27 3.21 -10.36
C THR A 187 8.98 4.46 -9.87
N PHE A 188 8.42 5.61 -10.22
CA PHE A 188 8.84 6.92 -9.73
C PHE A 188 7.76 7.44 -8.81
N SER A 189 8.13 7.89 -7.64
CA SER A 189 7.22 8.46 -6.65
C SER A 189 7.77 9.79 -6.18
N ALA A 190 6.92 10.79 -6.12
CA ALA A 190 7.24 12.09 -5.54
C ALA A 190 6.17 12.44 -4.52
N SER A 191 6.58 13.05 -3.41
CA SER A 191 5.66 13.59 -2.43
C SER A 191 6.19 14.89 -1.85
N ALA A 192 5.27 15.76 -1.48
CA ALA A 192 5.59 16.97 -0.74
C ALA A 192 4.47 17.25 0.26
N HIS A 193 4.83 17.82 1.40
CA HIS A 193 3.84 18.36 2.33
C HIS A 193 4.34 19.67 2.94
N THR A 194 3.40 20.50 3.37
CA THR A 194 3.66 21.66 4.17
C THR A 194 2.66 21.72 5.31
N LEU A 195 3.15 22.14 6.45
CA LEU A 195 2.42 22.42 7.68
C LEU A 195 2.67 23.89 8.04
N TYR A 196 1.62 24.65 8.23
CA TYR A 196 1.72 26.04 8.64
C TYR A 196 0.69 26.36 9.70
N GLY A 197 1.15 26.86 10.83
CA GLY A 197 0.34 27.28 11.94
C GLY A 197 0.86 28.52 12.63
N VAL A 198 -0.03 29.26 13.24
CA VAL A 198 0.29 30.46 13.99
C VAL A 198 -0.39 30.41 15.36
N LEU A 199 0.37 30.61 16.41
CA LEU A 199 -0.12 30.74 17.77
C LEU A 199 0.45 32.02 18.39
N ASN A 200 -0.43 32.91 18.89
CA ASN A 200 -0.04 34.18 19.50
C ASN A 200 0.90 35.04 18.64
N GLU A 201 0.59 35.17 17.34
CA GLU A 201 1.36 35.95 16.34
C GLU A 201 2.75 35.39 16.03
N ALA A 202 3.15 34.25 16.60
CA ALA A 202 4.38 33.55 16.28
C ALA A 202 4.08 32.29 15.49
N ALA A 203 4.97 31.87 14.59
CA ALA A 203 4.87 30.60 13.91
C ALA A 203 4.94 29.48 14.95
N SER A 204 3.85 28.71 15.05
CA SER A 204 3.78 27.50 15.89
C SER A 204 4.22 26.27 15.10
N ARG A 205 4.15 26.36 13.79
CA ARG A 205 4.59 25.35 12.82
C ARG A 205 4.91 26.02 11.49
N ASN A 206 6.06 25.71 10.94
CA ASN A 206 6.45 26.11 9.59
C ASN A 206 7.41 25.04 9.04
N GLU A 207 6.81 24.05 8.43
CA GLU A 207 7.51 22.86 7.91
C GLU A 207 7.21 22.68 6.43
N VAL A 208 8.25 22.42 5.66
CA VAL A 208 8.17 22.03 4.26
C VAL A 208 9.00 20.77 4.04
N TYR A 209 8.40 19.76 3.48
CA TYR A 209 9.06 18.50 3.15
C TYR A 209 8.82 18.12 1.70
N GLY A 210 9.84 17.59 1.04
CA GLY A 210 9.75 17.04 -0.29
C GLY A 210 10.58 15.77 -0.44
N SER A 211 10.10 14.79 -1.20
CA SER A 211 10.84 13.57 -1.49
C SER A 211 10.62 13.08 -2.90
N PHE A 212 11.63 12.40 -3.40
CA PHE A 212 11.58 11.66 -4.65
C PHE A 212 12.18 10.27 -4.43
N ARG A 213 11.52 9.25 -5.01
CA ARG A 213 11.94 7.86 -4.90
C ARG A 213 11.81 7.16 -6.25
N TYR A 214 12.81 6.38 -6.60
CA TYR A 214 12.82 5.46 -7.72
C TYR A 214 12.95 4.03 -7.22
N ASP A 215 12.08 3.15 -7.70
CA ASP A 215 12.13 1.71 -7.44
C ASP A 215 12.24 0.95 -8.76
N TYR A 216 13.16 -0.01 -8.82
CA TYR A 216 13.33 -0.92 -9.94
C TYR A 216 13.04 -2.36 -9.52
N LYS A 217 12.00 -2.96 -10.11
CA LYS A 217 11.57 -4.34 -9.81
C LYS A 217 12.50 -5.36 -10.44
N LEU A 218 13.01 -6.23 -9.61
CA LEU A 218 13.82 -7.40 -9.98
C LEU A 218 12.95 -8.67 -10.02
N PRO A 219 13.44 -9.78 -10.60
CA PRO A 219 12.77 -11.08 -10.51
C PRO A 219 12.58 -11.54 -9.06
N LYS A 220 11.65 -12.47 -8.83
CA LYS A 220 11.41 -13.12 -7.52
C LYS A 220 11.03 -12.14 -6.41
N ARG A 221 10.24 -11.09 -6.73
CA ARG A 221 9.72 -10.11 -5.77
C ARG A 221 10.76 -9.19 -5.12
N TYR A 222 12.00 -9.18 -5.58
CA TYR A 222 13.00 -8.23 -5.13
C TYR A 222 12.84 -6.89 -5.86
N PHE A 223 13.30 -5.83 -5.24
CA PHE A 223 13.46 -4.52 -5.87
C PHE A 223 14.71 -3.82 -5.32
N VAL A 224 15.23 -2.89 -6.09
CA VAL A 224 16.24 -1.94 -5.62
C VAL A 224 15.61 -0.55 -5.64
N PHE A 225 16.04 0.30 -4.73
CA PHE A 225 15.52 1.65 -4.66
C PHE A 225 16.60 2.69 -4.41
N GLY A 226 16.29 3.93 -4.82
CA GLY A 226 17.02 5.12 -4.46
C GLY A 226 16.03 6.23 -4.10
N SER A 227 16.32 7.01 -3.08
CA SER A 227 15.49 8.14 -2.69
C SER A 227 16.30 9.33 -2.24
N VAL A 228 15.72 10.50 -2.41
CA VAL A 228 16.23 11.77 -1.90
C VAL A 228 15.07 12.52 -1.24
N SER A 229 15.34 13.16 -0.13
CA SER A 229 14.39 14.06 0.52
C SER A 229 15.06 15.33 0.99
N GLY A 230 14.26 16.39 1.11
CA GLY A 230 14.63 17.67 1.69
C GLY A 230 13.54 18.10 2.68
N GLU A 231 13.95 18.66 3.80
CA GLU A 231 13.09 19.11 4.88
C GLU A 231 13.59 20.45 5.40
N TYR A 232 12.68 21.37 5.59
CA TYR A 232 12.85 22.62 6.31
C TYR A 232 11.90 22.59 7.49
N ASP A 233 12.39 22.91 8.68
CA ASP A 233 11.58 22.98 9.90
C ASP A 233 12.08 24.10 10.80
N GLU A 234 11.31 25.19 10.86
CA GLU A 234 11.66 26.37 11.66
C GLU A 234 11.62 26.08 13.16
N VAL A 235 10.69 25.23 13.60
CA VAL A 235 10.51 24.91 15.03
C VAL A 235 11.61 23.98 15.53
N GLU A 236 12.04 23.03 14.70
CA GLU A 236 13.24 22.23 15.00
C GLU A 236 14.55 22.97 14.75
N GLY A 237 14.50 24.21 14.25
CA GLY A 237 15.69 25.02 13.94
C GLY A 237 16.53 24.45 12.81
N ILE A 238 15.90 23.83 11.84
CA ILE A 238 16.55 23.17 10.70
C ILE A 238 16.29 24.00 9.44
N ASP A 239 17.33 24.67 8.93
CA ASP A 239 17.25 25.38 7.65
C ASP A 239 17.12 24.42 6.49
N LEU A 240 17.81 23.28 6.55
CA LEU A 240 17.71 22.27 5.51
C LEU A 240 18.28 20.93 5.99
N ARG A 241 17.48 19.89 5.87
CA ARG A 241 17.90 18.50 6.06
C ARG A 241 17.81 17.78 4.74
N HIS A 242 18.91 17.33 4.17
CA HIS A 242 18.92 16.45 3.01
C HIS A 242 19.15 15.02 3.43
N THR A 243 18.41 14.11 2.83
CA THR A 243 18.66 12.68 3.04
C THR A 243 18.72 11.97 1.69
N TRP A 244 19.73 11.16 1.51
CA TRP A 244 19.92 10.30 0.34
C TRP A 244 19.95 8.88 0.82
N ASN A 245 19.16 8.00 0.19
CA ASN A 245 19.11 6.59 0.55
C ASN A 245 19.19 5.72 -0.70
N ALA A 246 19.81 4.55 -0.57
CA ALA A 246 19.79 3.51 -1.58
C ALA A 246 19.75 2.15 -0.90
N GLY A 247 19.01 1.22 -1.49
CA GLY A 247 18.83 -0.08 -0.86
C GLY A 247 18.19 -1.12 -1.74
N VAL A 248 17.90 -2.24 -1.10
CA VAL A 248 17.24 -3.39 -1.68
C VAL A 248 16.02 -3.73 -0.84
N GLY A 249 14.99 -4.25 -1.48
CA GLY A 249 13.78 -4.66 -0.78
C GLY A 249 13.19 -5.94 -1.34
N TYR A 250 12.21 -6.43 -0.63
CA TYR A 250 11.49 -7.65 -0.95
C TYR A 250 9.98 -7.48 -0.66
N SER A 251 9.15 -7.84 -1.63
CA SER A 251 7.68 -7.85 -1.45
C SER A 251 7.26 -9.11 -0.72
N LEU A 252 7.09 -9.02 0.61
CA LEU A 252 6.65 -10.11 1.47
C LEU A 252 5.24 -10.59 1.09
N VAL A 253 4.34 -9.63 0.86
CA VAL A 253 2.98 -9.89 0.41
C VAL A 253 2.70 -9.04 -0.81
N ALA A 254 2.25 -9.67 -1.90
CA ALA A 254 1.90 -9.00 -3.15
C ALA A 254 0.55 -9.54 -3.64
N ARG A 255 -0.55 -9.11 -3.00
CA ARG A 255 -1.93 -9.46 -3.35
C ARG A 255 -2.68 -8.20 -3.77
N PRO A 256 -3.72 -8.28 -4.59
CA PRO A 256 -4.48 -7.10 -5.04
C PRO A 256 -5.05 -6.25 -3.89
N ALA A 257 -5.46 -6.89 -2.79
CA ALA A 257 -6.00 -6.20 -1.63
C ALA A 257 -4.96 -5.88 -0.55
N LEU A 258 -3.77 -6.50 -0.58
CA LEU A 258 -2.77 -6.36 0.47
C LEU A 258 -1.37 -6.45 -0.12
N SER A 259 -0.57 -5.41 0.03
CA SER A 259 0.86 -5.47 -0.25
C SER A 259 1.66 -5.08 0.99
N LEU A 260 2.73 -5.79 1.22
CA LEU A 260 3.72 -5.50 2.26
C LEU A 260 5.10 -5.65 1.67
N ASP A 261 5.78 -4.53 1.55
CA ASP A 261 7.16 -4.46 1.10
C ASP A 261 8.06 -4.13 2.28
N VAL A 262 9.22 -4.78 2.35
CA VAL A 262 10.26 -4.49 3.34
C VAL A 262 11.57 -4.22 2.63
N GLY A 263 12.38 -3.34 3.18
CA GLY A 263 13.66 -2.97 2.58
C GLY A 263 14.72 -2.66 3.62
N THR A 264 15.96 -2.71 3.16
CA THR A 264 17.14 -2.27 3.92
C THR A 264 18.11 -1.58 3.00
N GLY A 265 18.92 -0.70 3.54
CA GLY A 265 19.87 0.05 2.74
C GLY A 265 20.83 0.88 3.55
N VAL A 266 21.48 1.78 2.84
CA VAL A 266 22.41 2.78 3.38
C VAL A 266 21.92 4.16 3.02
N GLY A 267 22.26 5.13 3.85
CA GLY A 267 21.89 6.52 3.66
C GLY A 267 22.98 7.49 4.05
N PHE A 268 22.80 8.71 3.62
CA PHE A 268 23.60 9.88 4.00
C PHE A 268 22.65 11.01 4.35
N LEU A 269 22.88 11.61 5.49
CA LEU A 269 22.16 12.77 6.03
C LEU A 269 23.07 13.96 6.10
N GLN A 270 22.56 15.12 5.72
CA GLN A 270 23.19 16.41 6.01
C GLN A 270 22.14 17.36 6.60
N GLU A 271 22.45 17.93 7.74
CA GLU A 271 21.63 18.92 8.44
C GLU A 271 22.38 20.25 8.45
N VAL A 272 21.70 21.30 8.02
CA VAL A 272 22.16 22.67 8.00
C VAL A 272 21.35 23.46 9.03
N TYR A 273 22.03 24.12 9.93
CA TYR A 273 21.42 24.88 11.02
C TYR A 273 21.80 26.35 10.90
N PRO A 274 20.90 27.31 11.24
CA PRO A 274 21.21 28.75 11.15
C PRO A 274 22.23 29.19 12.17
N SER A 275 22.29 28.54 13.32
CA SER A 275 23.13 29.02 14.46
C SER A 275 24.07 27.96 15.05
N LEU A 276 24.04 26.73 14.51
CA LEU A 276 24.86 25.61 14.97
C LEU A 276 25.78 25.11 13.84
N SER A 277 26.76 24.30 14.20
CA SER A 277 27.60 23.63 13.20
C SER A 277 26.75 22.62 12.41
N ASN A 278 26.92 22.60 11.10
CA ASN A 278 26.29 21.64 10.23
C ASN A 278 26.69 20.22 10.62
N ARG A 279 25.77 19.30 10.46
CA ARG A 279 25.97 17.88 10.77
C ARG A 279 25.84 17.03 9.50
N SER A 280 26.69 16.01 9.40
CA SER A 280 26.65 15.02 8.33
C SER A 280 26.87 13.64 8.91
N ASP A 281 25.94 12.71 8.60
CA ASP A 281 25.96 11.35 9.14
C ASP A 281 25.72 10.32 8.03
N GLY A 282 26.51 9.24 8.04
CA GLY A 282 26.16 8.00 7.37
C GLY A 282 25.11 7.24 8.17
N SER A 283 24.25 6.51 7.50
CA SER A 283 23.21 5.73 8.16
C SER A 283 22.99 4.39 7.47
N THR A 284 22.40 3.46 8.20
CA THR A 284 21.65 2.34 7.62
C THR A 284 20.16 2.63 7.71
N LEU A 285 19.35 1.89 6.98
CA LEU A 285 17.91 2.02 7.06
C LEU A 285 17.21 0.66 7.00
N LEU A 286 16.07 0.59 7.68
CA LEU A 286 15.08 -0.47 7.57
C LEU A 286 13.75 0.19 7.24
N GLU A 287 13.06 -0.31 6.23
CA GLU A 287 11.77 0.23 5.82
C GLU A 287 10.70 -0.85 5.68
N GLY A 288 9.45 -0.44 5.90
CA GLY A 288 8.27 -1.25 5.69
C GLY A 288 7.15 -0.42 5.07
N HIS A 289 6.55 -0.91 3.99
CA HIS A 289 5.45 -0.26 3.29
C HIS A 289 4.28 -1.21 3.21
N LEU A 290 3.19 -0.87 3.89
CA LEU A 290 1.94 -1.61 3.89
C LEU A 290 0.89 -0.83 3.13
N ASN A 291 0.24 -1.50 2.16
CA ASN A 291 -0.99 -1.01 1.54
C ASN A 291 -2.06 -2.09 1.69
N TRP A 292 -3.18 -1.74 2.29
CA TRP A 292 -4.28 -2.65 2.54
C TRP A 292 -5.60 -2.04 2.09
N LYS A 293 -6.18 -2.60 1.03
CA LYS A 293 -7.55 -2.30 0.59
C LYS A 293 -8.51 -3.13 1.43
N LEU A 294 -9.14 -2.51 2.42
CA LEU A 294 -10.10 -3.19 3.29
C LEU A 294 -11.40 -3.51 2.51
N ASN A 295 -11.78 -2.61 1.60
CA ASN A 295 -12.85 -2.79 0.63
C ASN A 295 -12.68 -1.77 -0.51
N ASP A 296 -13.66 -1.68 -1.44
CA ASP A 296 -13.59 -0.78 -2.61
C ASP A 296 -13.53 0.71 -2.26
N ARG A 297 -13.90 1.08 -1.04
CA ARG A 297 -13.93 2.48 -0.61
C ARG A 297 -12.91 2.81 0.47
N VAL A 298 -12.41 1.82 1.20
CA VAL A 298 -11.54 2.04 2.35
C VAL A 298 -10.19 1.38 2.11
N ALA A 299 -9.13 2.16 2.20
CA ALA A 299 -7.76 1.67 2.12
C ALA A 299 -6.93 2.22 3.27
N PHE A 300 -6.07 1.40 3.82
CA PHE A 300 -5.09 1.75 4.84
C PHE A 300 -3.69 1.69 4.23
N THR A 301 -2.90 2.72 4.47
CA THR A 301 -1.48 2.78 4.07
C THR A 301 -0.63 3.06 5.29
N GLN A 302 0.51 2.39 5.39
CA GLN A 302 1.47 2.62 6.46
C GLN A 302 2.89 2.55 5.91
N ASN A 303 3.72 3.52 6.28
CA ASN A 303 5.14 3.55 6.00
C ASN A 303 5.89 3.64 7.34
N LEU A 304 6.82 2.74 7.54
CA LEU A 304 7.71 2.74 8.69
C LEU A 304 9.14 2.84 8.18
N LEU A 305 9.90 3.75 8.74
CA LEU A 305 11.32 3.92 8.45
C LEU A 305 12.09 4.00 9.77
N VAL A 306 13.11 3.17 9.91
CA VAL A 306 14.03 3.18 11.04
C VAL A 306 15.45 3.45 10.51
N ILE A 307 16.09 4.47 11.01
CA ILE A 307 17.37 4.99 10.51
C ILE A 307 18.38 5.01 11.65
N PRO A 308 19.15 3.94 11.86
CA PRO A 308 20.34 3.98 12.73
C PRO A 308 21.46 4.77 12.04
N TYR A 309 22.04 5.75 12.74
CA TYR A 309 23.18 6.51 12.26
C TYR A 309 24.48 5.77 12.60
N LEU A 310 25.46 5.83 11.70
CA LEU A 310 26.72 5.12 11.82
C LEU A 310 27.80 5.96 12.52
N THR A 311 27.63 7.28 12.53
CA THR A 311 28.57 8.21 13.11
C THR A 311 28.04 8.74 14.44
N GLY A 312 28.94 8.89 15.44
CA GLY A 312 28.59 9.40 16.75
C GLY A 312 27.94 8.38 17.71
N ASP A 313 27.18 8.87 18.65
CA ASP A 313 26.78 8.18 19.87
C ASP A 313 25.51 7.29 19.69
N SER A 314 25.44 6.40 18.75
CA SER A 314 24.31 5.45 18.59
C SER A 314 22.93 6.12 18.45
N ARG A 315 22.85 7.24 17.72
CA ARG A 315 21.59 7.92 17.39
C ARG A 315 20.78 7.07 16.41
N TYR A 316 19.48 7.07 16.57
CA TYR A 316 18.56 6.54 15.56
C TYR A 316 17.32 7.43 15.45
N ARG A 317 16.70 7.43 14.27
CA ARG A 317 15.44 8.10 13.99
C ARG A 317 14.41 7.09 13.51
N THR A 318 13.15 7.25 13.92
CA THR A 318 12.03 6.45 13.46
C THR A 318 10.95 7.36 12.90
N ILE A 319 10.42 7.00 11.74
CA ILE A 319 9.33 7.73 11.10
C ILE A 319 8.22 6.74 10.80
N LEU A 320 7.04 6.99 11.34
CA LEU A 320 5.83 6.22 11.10
C LEU A 320 4.77 7.14 10.50
N ASP A 321 4.39 6.87 9.25
CA ASP A 321 3.28 7.55 8.56
C ASP A 321 2.18 6.52 8.31
N ALA A 322 1.00 6.73 8.83
CA ALA A 322 -0.15 5.84 8.65
C ALA A 322 -1.39 6.65 8.27
N THR A 323 -2.10 6.20 7.24
CA THR A 323 -3.26 6.93 6.70
C THR A 323 -4.39 5.96 6.36
N LEU A 324 -5.58 6.25 6.85
CA LEU A 324 -6.83 5.64 6.43
C LEU A 324 -7.48 6.55 5.36
N ASN A 325 -7.71 6.00 4.18
CA ASN A 325 -8.30 6.69 3.05
C ASN A 325 -9.71 6.16 2.82
N LEU A 326 -10.70 7.06 2.75
CA LEU A 326 -12.08 6.75 2.40
C LEU A 326 -12.40 7.39 1.05
N THR A 327 -12.57 6.57 0.01
CA THR A 327 -12.93 7.01 -1.33
C THR A 327 -14.40 7.41 -1.36
N VAL A 328 -14.68 8.70 -1.61
CA VAL A 328 -16.03 9.25 -1.72
C VAL A 328 -16.55 9.02 -3.14
N ASN A 329 -15.73 9.33 -4.14
CA ASN A 329 -16.02 9.11 -5.56
C ASN A 329 -14.71 9.00 -6.37
N ARG A 330 -14.78 9.02 -7.71
CA ARG A 330 -13.61 8.88 -8.59
C ARG A 330 -12.59 10.01 -8.47
N MET A 331 -12.98 11.16 -7.93
CA MET A 331 -12.14 12.36 -7.84
C MET A 331 -11.74 12.69 -6.40
N PHE A 332 -12.58 12.33 -5.41
CA PHE A 332 -12.41 12.77 -4.03
C PHE A 332 -12.29 11.61 -3.06
N LYS A 333 -11.39 11.76 -2.10
CA LYS A 333 -11.25 10.91 -0.93
C LYS A 333 -11.20 11.76 0.34
N PHE A 334 -11.68 11.21 1.43
CA PHE A 334 -11.44 11.71 2.78
C PHE A 334 -10.30 10.88 3.39
N ASN A 335 -9.43 11.52 4.15
CA ASN A 335 -8.32 10.83 4.82
C ASN A 335 -8.19 11.26 6.27
N ILE A 336 -7.79 10.30 7.10
CA ILE A 336 -7.35 10.50 8.48
C ILE A 336 -6.00 9.82 8.58
N GLY A 337 -5.00 10.53 9.07
CA GLY A 337 -3.67 9.97 9.18
C GLY A 337 -2.93 10.49 10.40
N MET A 338 -1.81 9.83 10.66
CA MET A 338 -0.84 10.24 11.67
C MET A 338 0.56 10.14 11.10
N LEU A 339 1.40 11.08 11.51
CA LEU A 339 2.84 11.06 11.31
C LEU A 339 3.49 11.13 12.68
N ASN A 340 4.33 10.17 13.00
CA ASN A 340 5.11 10.16 14.22
C ASN A 340 6.59 10.12 13.86
N ARG A 341 7.34 11.06 14.34
CA ARG A 341 8.79 11.15 14.19
C ARG A 341 9.43 11.06 15.57
N TYR A 342 10.34 10.14 15.73
CA TYR A 342 11.11 9.98 16.95
C TYR A 342 12.59 10.09 16.62
N ASP A 343 13.29 10.94 17.36
CA ASP A 343 14.76 11.06 17.33
C ASP A 343 15.30 10.70 18.71
N SER A 344 16.21 9.75 18.77
CA SER A 344 16.80 9.31 20.05
C SER A 344 17.74 10.35 20.65
N ARG A 345 18.23 11.33 19.86
CA ARG A 345 19.11 12.41 20.26
C ARG A 345 18.83 13.68 19.47
N PRO A 346 17.73 14.37 19.78
CA PRO A 346 17.38 15.62 19.16
C PRO A 346 18.36 16.73 19.58
N LEU A 347 18.20 17.91 19.02
CA LEU A 347 18.87 19.10 19.48
C LEU A 347 18.45 19.46 20.92
N PRO A 348 19.29 20.23 21.68
CA PRO A 348 18.85 20.80 22.95
C PRO A 348 17.54 21.56 22.76
N ASP A 349 16.65 21.42 23.73
CA ASP A 349 15.29 22.03 23.74
C ASP A 349 14.29 21.52 22.68
N VAL A 350 14.66 20.47 21.92
CA VAL A 350 13.79 19.77 20.99
C VAL A 350 13.33 18.45 21.61
N GLU A 351 12.02 18.16 21.56
CA GLU A 351 11.49 16.91 22.09
C GLU A 351 11.89 15.71 21.23
N HIS A 352 12.02 14.55 21.87
CA HIS A 352 12.36 13.29 21.19
C HIS A 352 11.30 12.81 20.23
N ASN A 353 10.04 13.15 20.49
CA ASN A 353 8.88 12.63 19.76
C ASN A 353 8.02 13.76 19.23
N ASP A 354 7.84 13.82 17.93
CA ASP A 354 6.91 14.71 17.27
C ASP A 354 5.75 13.90 16.67
N PHE A 355 4.55 14.18 17.14
CA PHE A 355 3.33 13.49 16.71
C PHE A 355 2.37 14.47 16.06
N THR A 356 2.00 14.18 14.83
CA THR A 356 1.03 14.94 14.04
C THR A 356 -0.11 14.06 13.62
N MET A 357 -1.35 14.42 13.95
CA MET A 357 -2.55 13.81 13.41
C MET A 357 -3.19 14.78 12.42
N PHE A 358 -3.59 14.27 11.26
CA PHE A 358 -4.20 15.10 10.21
C PHE A 358 -5.48 14.48 9.68
N THR A 359 -6.41 15.34 9.28
CA THR A 359 -7.63 14.96 8.56
C THR A 359 -7.77 15.87 7.35
N GLY A 360 -8.31 15.35 6.26
CA GLY A 360 -8.42 16.17 5.07
C GLY A 360 -9.24 15.55 3.95
N VAL A 361 -9.46 16.37 2.93
CA VAL A 361 -10.06 15.97 1.66
C VAL A 361 -8.97 15.95 0.60
N GLY A 362 -8.89 14.86 -0.14
CA GLY A 362 -7.94 14.68 -1.22
C GLY A 362 -8.63 14.63 -2.57
N TRP A 363 -8.06 15.31 -3.56
CA TRP A 363 -8.37 15.15 -4.96
C TRP A 363 -7.43 14.13 -5.59
N ILE A 364 -7.99 13.17 -6.35
CA ILE A 364 -7.27 12.05 -6.97
C ILE A 364 -7.30 12.25 -8.49
N PHE A 365 -6.18 11.99 -9.19
CA PHE A 365 -6.08 12.09 -10.65
C PHE A 365 -5.30 10.93 -11.28
#